data_e3dc75a63074b7d49c036cdbd79e4b7a
#
_entry.id   e3dc75a63074b7d49c036cdbd79e4b7a
#
_cell.length_a   1.000
_cell.length_b   1.000
_cell.length_c   1.000
_cell.angle_alpha   90.00
_cell.angle_beta   90.00
_cell.angle_gamma   90.00
#
_symmetry.space_group_name_H-M   'P 1'
#
loop_
_entity.id
_entity.type
_entity.pdbx_description
1 polymer ?
#
loop_
_entity_poly.entity_id
_entity_poly.type
_entity_poly.pdbx_seq_one_letter_code
_entity_poly.pdbx_strand_id
1 'polypeptide(L)'
;MRIKPTRLRRLAACALAAGGLGVIADAVAQQPAPAPAAAPADDLNRPVAYIYGNVAVTRAEFGEFLMARGGTDKLDLFINRKIIEHECARRNVAVTQKEMEAALLDDLAGLSFSKSDFIKQVLPRYGKSLYEWMEDVIRPRLLLAKLCHDRVTVADADLQKQFEREFGEKRRMQIIMWPKGDDLKAIQETYGKIRASQDEFDRAARAQANPSLAAACGNITVARYTQGEEAIVIETAYKLKPGEVSEVLSTRLGYVVLKLKEIVPPDPKVNFEKEKPRLHKKAYDEKMSQEIPKLFAELKAAAKPNFIFTGPELWKAIAGPNASAENVLKGVEVREIPAGKK
;
A
#
# COMPACT_ATOMS: atom_id res chain seq x y z
N MET A 1 20.00 14.00 6.71
CA MET A 1 19.69 13.32 5.44
C MET A 1 18.17 13.37 5.22
N ARG A 2 17.66 14.18 4.27
CA ARG A 2 16.21 14.30 4.02
C ARG A 2 15.76 13.12 3.14
N ILE A 3 15.01 12.21 3.70
CA ILE A 3 14.43 11.07 2.98
C ILE A 3 13.30 11.60 2.08
N LYS A 4 13.39 11.35 0.78
CA LYS A 4 12.38 11.83 -0.18
C LYS A 4 11.02 11.18 0.11
N PRO A 5 9.91 11.93 0.11
CA PRO A 5 8.57 11.44 0.49
C PRO A 5 8.04 10.31 -0.41
N THR A 6 8.55 10.17 -1.62
CA THR A 6 8.21 9.10 -2.56
C THR A 6 8.60 7.70 -2.10
N ARG A 7 9.66 7.55 -1.28
CA ARG A 7 10.04 6.23 -0.74
C ARG A 7 9.18 5.80 0.46
N LEU A 8 8.65 6.77 1.22
CA LEU A 8 7.78 6.48 2.35
C LEU A 8 6.36 6.06 1.95
N ARG A 9 5.81 6.62 0.86
CA ARG A 9 4.52 6.15 0.31
C ARG A 9 4.57 4.69 -0.15
N ARG A 10 5.76 4.21 -0.57
CA ARG A 10 5.98 2.79 -0.89
C ARG A 10 5.95 1.87 0.33
N LEU A 11 6.27 2.36 1.54
CA LEU A 11 6.17 1.57 2.77
C LEU A 11 4.72 1.22 3.13
N ALA A 12 3.79 2.16 2.97
CA ALA A 12 2.37 1.90 3.21
C ALA A 12 1.75 1.01 2.10
N ALA A 13 2.24 1.15 0.85
CA ALA A 13 1.83 0.30 -0.28
C ALA A 13 2.57 -1.05 -0.28
N CYS A 14 3.85 -1.09 0.16
CA CYS A 14 4.63 -2.33 0.30
C CYS A 14 4.14 -3.23 1.46
N ALA A 15 3.35 -2.71 2.40
CA ALA A 15 2.70 -3.55 3.40
C ALA A 15 1.76 -4.62 2.78
N LEU A 16 1.44 -4.49 1.50
CA LEU A 16 0.65 -5.47 0.73
C LEU A 16 1.47 -6.22 -0.34
N ALA A 17 2.75 -5.91 -0.59
CA ALA A 17 3.36 -6.31 -1.85
C ALA A 17 4.80 -6.85 -1.83
N ALA A 18 5.42 -7.24 -0.73
CA ALA A 18 6.74 -7.87 -0.79
C ALA A 18 7.06 -8.69 0.46
N GLY A 19 6.80 -9.97 0.40
CA GLY A 19 7.28 -10.96 1.35
C GLY A 19 7.75 -12.19 0.60
N GLY A 20 9.05 -12.27 0.28
CA GLY A 20 9.63 -13.48 -0.25
C GLY A 20 9.64 -14.57 0.81
N LEU A 21 8.80 -15.58 0.66
CA LEU A 21 8.88 -16.82 1.40
C LEU A 21 9.95 -17.70 0.74
N GLY A 22 11.12 -17.76 1.33
CA GLY A 22 12.07 -18.83 1.06
C GLY A 22 11.45 -20.15 1.52
N VAL A 23 11.12 -21.03 0.58
CA VAL A 23 10.62 -22.36 0.88
C VAL A 23 11.78 -23.17 1.43
N ILE A 24 11.78 -23.40 2.74
CA ILE A 24 12.49 -24.55 3.32
C ILE A 24 11.43 -25.62 3.51
N ALA A 25 11.44 -26.59 2.63
CA ALA A 25 10.63 -27.80 2.77
C ALA A 25 11.33 -28.71 3.81
N ASP A 26 10.89 -28.60 5.06
CA ASP A 26 11.03 -29.67 6.04
C ASP A 26 9.64 -29.93 6.61
N ALA A 27 9.05 -31.02 6.15
CA ALA A 27 7.80 -31.54 6.64
C ALA A 27 8.01 -32.18 8.01
N VAL A 28 8.01 -31.34 9.06
CA VAL A 28 7.76 -31.79 10.42
C VAL A 28 6.27 -31.57 10.69
N ALA A 29 5.56 -32.65 10.93
CA ALA A 29 4.17 -32.61 11.36
C ALA A 29 4.07 -31.78 12.66
N GLN A 30 3.75 -30.50 12.54
CA GLN A 30 3.47 -29.64 13.69
C GLN A 30 2.03 -29.89 14.15
N GLN A 31 1.89 -30.31 15.39
CA GLN A 31 0.62 -30.25 16.11
C GLN A 31 0.00 -28.85 15.94
N PRO A 32 -1.32 -28.76 15.66
CA PRO A 32 -1.99 -27.47 15.59
C PRO A 32 -1.81 -26.73 16.93
N ALA A 33 -1.32 -25.50 16.85
CA ALA A 33 -1.30 -24.62 18.01
C ALA A 33 -2.73 -24.51 18.53
N PRO A 34 -2.97 -24.65 19.85
CA PRO A 34 -4.30 -24.51 20.39
C PRO A 34 -4.84 -23.13 20.03
N ALA A 35 -6.08 -23.10 19.54
CA ALA A 35 -6.79 -21.84 19.33
C ALA A 35 -6.67 -21.00 20.60
N PRO A 36 -6.43 -19.67 20.50
CA PRO A 36 -6.39 -18.82 21.68
C PRO A 36 -7.69 -19.03 22.44
N ALA A 37 -7.57 -19.60 23.64
CA ALA A 37 -8.70 -19.80 24.51
C ALA A 37 -9.41 -18.47 24.65
N ALA A 38 -10.73 -18.44 24.44
CA ALA A 38 -11.55 -17.27 24.71
C ALA A 38 -11.22 -16.81 26.13
N ALA A 39 -10.77 -15.55 26.26
CA ALA A 39 -10.48 -15.00 27.58
C ALA A 39 -11.73 -15.18 28.46
N PRO A 40 -11.61 -15.71 29.68
CA PRO A 40 -12.76 -15.95 30.55
C PRO A 40 -13.50 -14.62 30.72
N ALA A 41 -14.86 -14.68 30.77
CA ALA A 41 -15.75 -13.52 30.94
C ALA A 41 -15.39 -12.65 32.16
N ASP A 42 -14.66 -13.21 33.10
CA ASP A 42 -14.16 -12.56 34.31
C ASP A 42 -13.01 -11.57 34.09
N ASP A 43 -12.39 -11.57 32.92
CA ASP A 43 -11.23 -10.71 32.62
C ASP A 43 -11.61 -9.23 32.37
N LEU A 44 -12.89 -8.95 32.07
CA LEU A 44 -13.38 -7.58 31.93
C LEU A 44 -13.48 -6.84 33.27
N ASN A 45 -13.72 -7.55 34.36
CA ASN A 45 -13.77 -7.01 35.70
C ASN A 45 -12.37 -6.91 36.37
N ARG A 46 -11.34 -7.41 35.69
CA ARG A 46 -9.96 -7.33 36.18
C ARG A 46 -9.50 -5.88 36.31
N PRO A 47 -8.99 -5.46 37.48
CA PRO A 47 -8.54 -4.09 37.66
C PRO A 47 -7.32 -3.78 36.82
N VAL A 48 -7.29 -2.60 36.22
CA VAL A 48 -6.14 -1.99 35.53
C VAL A 48 -5.43 -0.99 36.44
N ALA A 49 -6.14 -0.48 37.47
CA ALA A 49 -5.59 0.42 38.48
C ALA A 49 -6.45 0.38 39.76
N TYR A 50 -5.89 0.89 40.85
CA TYR A 50 -6.64 1.19 42.08
C TYR A 50 -6.48 2.67 42.40
N ILE A 51 -7.59 3.31 42.78
CA ILE A 51 -7.61 4.68 43.32
C ILE A 51 -8.03 4.61 44.79
N TYR A 52 -7.65 5.60 45.61
CA TYR A 52 -7.91 5.63 47.06
C TYR A 52 -7.51 4.34 47.79
N GLY A 53 -6.53 3.58 47.24
CA GLY A 53 -6.00 2.35 47.82
C GLY A 53 -6.79 1.08 47.53
N ASN A 54 -8.10 1.14 47.39
CA ASN A 54 -8.96 -0.04 47.25
C ASN A 54 -10.08 0.05 46.20
N VAL A 55 -10.29 1.19 45.60
CA VAL A 55 -11.32 1.34 44.56
C VAL A 55 -10.71 0.89 43.21
N ALA A 56 -11.19 -0.24 42.69
CA ALA A 56 -10.71 -0.79 41.44
C ALA A 56 -11.23 0.00 40.24
N VAL A 57 -10.36 0.32 39.31
CA VAL A 57 -10.70 0.75 37.95
C VAL A 57 -10.57 -0.47 37.06
N THR A 58 -11.65 -0.90 36.42
CA THR A 58 -11.72 -2.15 35.67
C THR A 58 -11.35 -2.00 34.20
N ARG A 59 -11.06 -3.13 33.53
CA ARG A 59 -10.86 -3.17 32.08
C ARG A 59 -12.09 -2.74 31.30
N ALA A 60 -13.28 -3.11 31.79
CA ALA A 60 -14.56 -2.71 31.18
C ALA A 60 -14.71 -1.19 31.19
N GLU A 61 -14.57 -0.53 32.37
CA GLU A 61 -14.65 0.92 32.47
C GLU A 61 -13.62 1.64 31.59
N PHE A 62 -12.38 1.14 31.57
CA PHE A 62 -11.34 1.71 30.72
C PHE A 62 -11.62 1.47 29.24
N GLY A 63 -12.18 0.32 28.88
CA GLY A 63 -12.62 0.00 27.52
C GLY A 63 -13.70 0.96 27.02
N GLU A 64 -14.73 1.18 27.82
CA GLU A 64 -15.80 2.15 27.49
C GLU A 64 -15.25 3.57 27.34
N PHE A 65 -14.35 3.98 28.25
CA PHE A 65 -13.68 5.27 28.15
C PHE A 65 -12.90 5.44 26.84
N LEU A 66 -12.18 4.40 26.39
CA LEU A 66 -11.39 4.43 25.14
C LEU A 66 -12.33 4.43 23.92
N MET A 67 -13.39 3.62 23.93
CA MET A 67 -14.37 3.61 22.84
C MET A 67 -15.01 4.97 22.66
N ALA A 68 -15.37 5.63 23.76
CA ALA A 68 -15.94 6.98 23.75
C ALA A 68 -15.02 8.04 23.15
N ARG A 69 -13.69 7.84 23.19
CA ARG A 69 -12.69 8.86 22.83
C ARG A 69 -11.85 8.53 21.57
N GLY A 70 -12.37 7.75 20.67
CA GLY A 70 -11.69 7.41 19.41
C GLY A 70 -11.56 5.90 19.16
N GLY A 71 -12.24 5.08 19.96
CA GLY A 71 -12.30 3.64 19.72
C GLY A 71 -12.90 3.28 18.36
N THR A 72 -13.80 4.11 17.83
CA THR A 72 -14.40 3.94 16.51
C THR A 72 -13.39 4.04 15.37
N ASP A 73 -12.34 4.84 15.53
CA ASP A 73 -11.29 4.99 14.50
C ASP A 73 -10.49 3.69 14.28
N LYS A 74 -10.46 2.83 15.30
CA LYS A 74 -9.77 1.54 15.25
C LYS A 74 -10.71 0.37 14.95
N LEU A 75 -12.02 0.60 14.94
CA LEU A 75 -13.02 -0.46 14.81
C LEU A 75 -12.91 -1.17 13.45
N ASP A 76 -12.76 -0.43 12.36
CA ASP A 76 -12.56 -1.00 11.03
C ASP A 76 -11.31 -1.90 10.97
N LEU A 77 -10.20 -1.43 11.56
CA LEU A 77 -8.96 -2.21 11.63
C LEU A 77 -9.18 -3.51 12.42
N PHE A 78 -9.86 -3.41 13.56
CA PHE A 78 -10.16 -4.56 14.41
C PHE A 78 -11.08 -5.57 13.72
N ILE A 79 -12.16 -5.11 13.06
CA ILE A 79 -13.09 -5.96 12.31
C ILE A 79 -12.37 -6.64 11.13
N ASN A 80 -11.56 -5.92 10.38
CA ASN A 80 -10.76 -6.48 9.29
C ASN A 80 -9.82 -7.58 9.82
N ARG A 81 -9.17 -7.37 10.95
CA ARG A 81 -8.35 -8.39 11.62
C ARG A 81 -9.21 -9.61 12.00
N LYS A 82 -10.40 -9.42 12.57
CA LYS A 82 -11.30 -10.53 12.95
C LYS A 82 -11.78 -11.33 11.76
N ILE A 83 -12.05 -10.70 10.62
CA ILE A 83 -12.41 -11.38 9.37
C ILE A 83 -11.27 -12.29 8.91
N ILE A 84 -10.03 -11.79 8.91
CA ILE A 84 -8.85 -12.57 8.53
C ILE A 84 -8.63 -13.73 9.51
N GLU A 85 -8.67 -13.47 10.82
CA GLU A 85 -8.49 -14.48 11.87
C GLU A 85 -9.53 -15.60 11.77
N HIS A 86 -10.80 -15.25 11.49
CA HIS A 86 -11.88 -16.22 11.31
C HIS A 86 -11.60 -17.17 10.13
N GLU A 87 -11.23 -16.63 8.98
CA GLU A 87 -10.91 -17.45 7.80
C GLU A 87 -9.63 -18.29 8.01
N CYS A 88 -8.64 -17.74 8.69
CA CYS A 88 -7.42 -18.47 9.05
C CYS A 88 -7.73 -19.63 9.99
N ALA A 89 -8.58 -19.44 11.00
CA ALA A 89 -9.02 -20.52 11.88
C ALA A 89 -9.77 -21.60 11.12
N ARG A 90 -10.66 -21.24 10.19
CA ARG A 90 -11.40 -22.17 9.34
C ARG A 90 -10.49 -23.02 8.46
N ARG A 91 -9.36 -22.47 7.99
CA ARG A 91 -8.39 -23.17 7.11
C ARG A 91 -7.15 -23.70 7.84
N ASN A 92 -7.08 -23.62 9.17
CA ASN A 92 -5.91 -23.98 9.97
C ASN A 92 -4.63 -23.25 9.54
N VAL A 93 -4.75 -21.96 9.16
CA VAL A 93 -3.64 -21.10 8.81
C VAL A 93 -3.20 -20.31 10.02
N ALA A 94 -1.89 -20.35 10.33
CA ALA A 94 -1.30 -19.57 11.41
C ALA A 94 0.01 -18.92 10.96
N VAL A 95 0.40 -17.86 11.67
CA VAL A 95 1.68 -17.16 11.50
C VAL A 95 2.38 -17.11 12.85
N THR A 96 3.62 -17.58 12.86
CA THR A 96 4.48 -17.61 14.05
C THR A 96 5.19 -16.26 14.25
N GLN A 97 5.62 -16.01 15.47
CA GLN A 97 6.43 -14.84 15.80
C GLN A 97 7.73 -14.79 14.96
N LYS A 98 8.37 -15.95 14.74
CA LYS A 98 9.59 -16.06 13.93
C LYS A 98 9.35 -15.64 12.47
N GLU A 99 8.23 -16.03 11.89
CA GLU A 99 7.86 -15.59 10.51
C GLU A 99 7.64 -14.10 10.44
N MET A 100 6.99 -13.50 11.43
CA MET A 100 6.79 -12.06 11.49
C MET A 100 8.11 -11.30 11.62
N GLU A 101 9.03 -11.77 12.46
CA GLU A 101 10.36 -11.18 12.62
C GLU A 101 11.19 -11.29 11.34
N ALA A 102 11.16 -12.45 10.67
CA ALA A 102 11.83 -12.64 9.39
C ALA A 102 11.27 -11.68 8.33
N ALA A 103 9.96 -11.56 8.22
CA ALA A 103 9.32 -10.65 7.29
C ALA A 103 9.67 -9.18 7.56
N LEU A 104 9.76 -8.77 8.83
CA LEU A 104 10.23 -7.44 9.19
C LEU A 104 11.67 -7.21 8.73
N LEU A 105 12.56 -8.18 8.97
CA LEU A 105 13.97 -8.07 8.57
C LEU A 105 14.12 -7.97 7.05
N ASP A 106 13.35 -8.75 6.30
CA ASP A 106 13.33 -8.69 4.83
C ASP A 106 12.85 -7.31 4.32
N ASP A 107 11.79 -6.76 4.92
CA ASP A 107 11.31 -5.41 4.59
C ASP A 107 12.38 -4.34 4.86
N LEU A 108 13.08 -4.44 5.98
CA LEU A 108 14.15 -3.51 6.37
C LEU A 108 15.34 -3.60 5.43
N ALA A 109 15.75 -4.82 5.06
CA ALA A 109 16.85 -5.06 4.11
C ALA A 109 16.51 -4.47 2.72
N GLY A 110 15.30 -4.69 2.22
CA GLY A 110 14.83 -4.12 0.95
C GLY A 110 14.81 -2.59 0.92
N LEU A 111 14.71 -1.94 2.08
CA LEU A 111 14.68 -0.49 2.23
C LEU A 111 16.02 0.11 2.67
N SER A 112 17.02 -0.74 2.97
CA SER A 112 18.32 -0.34 3.52
C SER A 112 18.20 0.42 4.84
N PHE A 113 17.26 0.02 5.71
CA PHE A 113 17.09 0.56 7.06
C PHE A 113 17.61 -0.42 8.12
N SER A 114 18.28 0.11 9.16
CA SER A 114 18.46 -0.65 10.39
C SER A 114 17.14 -0.71 11.18
N LYS A 115 16.98 -1.75 12.04
CA LYS A 115 15.81 -1.85 12.94
C LYS A 115 15.68 -0.61 13.84
N SER A 116 16.82 -0.08 14.32
CA SER A 116 16.85 1.13 15.15
C SER A 116 16.37 2.37 14.40
N ASP A 117 16.83 2.56 13.16
CA ASP A 117 16.40 3.70 12.34
C ASP A 117 14.93 3.61 11.95
N PHE A 118 14.45 2.40 11.67
CA PHE A 118 13.05 2.16 11.40
C PHE A 118 12.17 2.56 12.59
N ILE A 119 12.53 2.12 13.80
CA ILE A 119 11.79 2.46 15.02
C ILE A 119 11.83 3.96 15.29
N LYS A 120 12.99 4.62 15.12
CA LYS A 120 13.16 6.04 15.48
C LYS A 120 12.66 7.02 14.41
N GLN A 121 12.74 6.65 13.13
CA GLN A 121 12.50 7.59 12.02
C GLN A 121 11.23 7.26 11.22
N VAL A 122 10.83 6.00 11.16
CA VAL A 122 9.70 5.56 10.32
C VAL A 122 8.43 5.40 11.14
N LEU A 123 8.45 4.57 12.19
CA LEU A 123 7.25 4.27 12.97
C LEU A 123 6.53 5.51 13.53
N PRO A 124 7.23 6.55 14.06
CA PRO A 124 6.56 7.75 14.56
C PRO A 124 5.78 8.52 13.49
N ARG A 125 6.20 8.43 12.23
CA ARG A 125 5.48 9.09 11.10
C ARG A 125 4.15 8.41 10.78
N TYR A 126 3.99 7.16 11.18
CA TYR A 126 2.74 6.41 11.06
C TYR A 126 1.95 6.37 12.36
N GLY A 127 2.45 7.01 13.43
CA GLY A 127 1.84 6.97 14.75
C GLY A 127 1.73 5.55 15.32
N LYS A 128 2.71 4.68 15.01
CA LYS A 128 2.71 3.28 15.39
C LYS A 128 3.93 2.90 16.23
N SER A 129 3.70 2.07 17.23
CA SER A 129 4.74 1.30 17.91
C SER A 129 5.20 0.13 17.04
N LEU A 130 6.34 -0.49 17.41
CA LEU A 130 6.80 -1.71 16.73
C LEU A 130 5.78 -2.85 16.90
N TYR A 131 5.14 -2.95 18.07
CA TYR A 131 4.10 -3.95 18.33
C TYR A 131 2.91 -3.75 17.40
N GLU A 132 2.40 -2.53 17.27
CA GLU A 132 1.29 -2.23 16.35
C GLU A 132 1.68 -2.47 14.89
N TRP A 133 2.93 -2.21 14.51
CA TRP A 133 3.39 -2.52 13.16
C TRP A 133 3.38 -4.03 12.91
N MET A 134 3.90 -4.81 13.86
CA MET A 134 3.90 -6.28 13.76
C MET A 134 2.49 -6.86 13.69
N GLU A 135 1.57 -6.40 14.55
CA GLU A 135 0.22 -6.95 14.66
C GLU A 135 -0.75 -6.42 13.61
N ASP A 136 -0.63 -5.14 13.20
CA ASP A 136 -1.59 -4.51 12.29
C ASP A 136 -1.14 -4.54 10.83
N VAL A 137 0.17 -4.71 10.56
CA VAL A 137 0.73 -4.65 9.21
C VAL A 137 1.34 -5.98 8.79
N ILE A 138 2.31 -6.49 9.58
CA ILE A 138 3.06 -7.70 9.19
C ILE A 138 2.17 -8.95 9.30
N ARG A 139 1.52 -9.15 10.44
CA ARG A 139 0.70 -10.34 10.70
C ARG A 139 -0.44 -10.51 9.69
N PRO A 140 -1.31 -9.52 9.42
CA PRO A 140 -2.38 -9.66 8.45
C PRO A 140 -1.87 -9.92 7.04
N ARG A 141 -0.75 -9.29 6.65
CA ARG A 141 -0.11 -9.51 5.35
C ARG A 141 0.32 -10.96 5.19
N LEU A 142 0.99 -11.54 6.19
CA LEU A 142 1.44 -12.93 6.15
C LEU A 142 0.28 -13.92 6.17
N LEU A 143 -0.76 -13.65 6.98
CA LEU A 143 -1.96 -14.47 7.02
C LEU A 143 -2.67 -14.49 5.67
N LEU A 144 -2.89 -13.31 5.07
CA LEU A 144 -3.50 -13.20 3.74
C LEU A 144 -2.64 -13.85 2.65
N ALA A 145 -1.31 -13.72 2.72
CA ALA A 145 -0.41 -14.39 1.80
C ALA A 145 -0.54 -15.91 1.89
N LYS A 146 -0.60 -16.48 3.10
CA LYS A 146 -0.83 -17.92 3.29
C LYS A 146 -2.20 -18.36 2.79
N LEU A 147 -3.25 -17.56 3.01
CA LEU A 147 -4.60 -17.85 2.49
C LEU A 147 -4.69 -17.77 0.97
N CYS A 148 -3.85 -16.96 0.33
CA CYS A 148 -3.78 -16.82 -1.12
C CYS A 148 -2.88 -17.87 -1.81
N HIS A 149 -2.06 -18.61 -1.06
CA HIS A 149 -1.03 -19.47 -1.61
C HIS A 149 -1.53 -20.36 -2.75
N ASP A 150 -2.64 -21.03 -2.54
CA ASP A 150 -3.21 -22.00 -3.51
C ASP A 150 -3.95 -21.32 -4.68
N ARG A 151 -4.13 -20.00 -4.62
CA ARG A 151 -4.77 -19.22 -5.70
C ARG A 151 -3.77 -18.71 -6.72
N VAL A 152 -2.47 -18.74 -6.39
CA VAL A 152 -1.43 -18.15 -7.21
C VAL A 152 -0.53 -19.24 -7.78
N THR A 153 -0.56 -19.36 -9.10
CA THR A 153 0.35 -20.23 -9.86
C THR A 153 1.15 -19.38 -10.84
N VAL A 154 2.43 -19.70 -10.98
CA VAL A 154 3.33 -19.03 -11.92
C VAL A 154 3.52 -19.96 -13.12
N ALA A 155 3.03 -19.53 -14.29
CA ALA A 155 3.24 -20.23 -15.54
C ALA A 155 4.53 -19.78 -16.23
N ASP A 156 5.07 -20.58 -17.14
CA ASP A 156 6.25 -20.19 -17.92
C ASP A 156 6.05 -18.88 -18.71
N ALA A 157 4.84 -18.61 -19.17
CA ALA A 157 4.49 -17.35 -19.81
C ALA A 157 4.68 -16.13 -18.88
N ASP A 158 4.48 -16.29 -17.57
CA ASP A 158 4.71 -15.21 -16.59
C ASP A 158 6.21 -14.97 -16.42
N LEU A 159 7.01 -16.03 -16.43
CA LEU A 159 8.46 -15.94 -16.35
C LEU A 159 9.02 -15.25 -17.59
N GLN A 160 8.50 -15.58 -18.78
CA GLN A 160 8.91 -14.95 -20.02
C GLN A 160 8.59 -13.45 -20.02
N LYS A 161 7.39 -13.05 -19.55
CA LYS A 161 7.02 -11.65 -19.40
C LYS A 161 7.92 -10.89 -18.41
N GLN A 162 8.29 -11.53 -17.29
CA GLN A 162 9.22 -10.94 -16.32
C GLN A 162 10.61 -10.77 -16.94
N PHE A 163 11.08 -11.78 -17.67
CA PHE A 163 12.36 -11.73 -18.35
C PHE A 163 12.40 -10.62 -19.40
N GLU A 164 11.40 -10.54 -20.26
CA GLU A 164 11.32 -9.49 -21.28
C GLU A 164 11.23 -8.09 -20.65
N ARG A 165 10.49 -7.94 -19.55
CA ARG A 165 10.40 -6.67 -18.82
C ARG A 165 11.75 -6.23 -18.26
N GLU A 166 12.55 -7.16 -17.71
CA GLU A 166 13.82 -6.81 -17.08
C GLU A 166 14.99 -6.75 -18.05
N PHE A 167 15.08 -7.70 -18.95
CA PHE A 167 16.25 -7.91 -19.80
C PHE A 167 15.96 -7.76 -21.29
N GLY A 168 14.70 -7.68 -21.68
CA GLY A 168 14.29 -7.51 -23.05
C GLY A 168 14.65 -6.13 -23.62
N GLU A 169 14.32 -5.95 -24.88
CA GLU A 169 14.47 -4.68 -25.57
C GLU A 169 13.74 -3.55 -24.83
N LYS A 170 14.39 -2.40 -24.68
CA LYS A 170 13.81 -1.22 -24.04
C LYS A 170 13.76 -0.03 -24.99
N ARG A 171 12.80 0.85 -24.76
CA ARG A 171 12.62 2.08 -25.51
C ARG A 171 13.04 3.26 -24.64
N ARG A 172 14.15 3.97 -25.01
CA ARG A 172 14.46 5.28 -24.40
C ARG A 172 13.61 6.33 -25.09
N MET A 173 12.75 6.94 -24.31
CA MET A 173 11.74 7.87 -24.78
C MET A 173 11.90 9.24 -24.14
N GLN A 174 11.34 10.25 -24.79
CA GLN A 174 10.89 11.46 -24.11
C GLN A 174 9.36 11.48 -24.06
N ILE A 175 8.81 11.94 -22.94
CA ILE A 175 7.39 12.04 -22.68
C ILE A 175 7.04 13.49 -22.29
N ILE A 176 5.93 13.98 -22.84
CA ILE A 176 5.26 15.17 -22.38
C ILE A 176 3.88 14.76 -21.91
N MET A 177 3.51 15.16 -20.71
CA MET A 177 2.22 14.85 -20.11
C MET A 177 1.50 16.13 -19.71
N TRP A 178 0.27 16.27 -20.18
CA TRP A 178 -0.68 17.31 -19.77
C TRP A 178 -1.73 16.69 -18.83
N PRO A 179 -2.04 17.32 -17.68
CA PRO A 179 -3.07 16.86 -16.79
C PRO A 179 -4.44 16.73 -17.45
N LYS A 180 -5.28 15.88 -16.88
CA LYS A 180 -6.66 15.75 -17.30
C LYS A 180 -7.41 17.02 -16.95
N GLY A 181 -7.87 17.75 -17.95
CA GLY A 181 -8.54 19.07 -17.77
C GLY A 181 -7.83 20.22 -18.47
N ASP A 182 -6.62 20.00 -18.95
CA ASP A 182 -5.96 20.99 -19.81
C ASP A 182 -6.73 21.17 -21.13
N ASP A 183 -6.66 22.36 -21.68
CA ASP A 183 -7.34 22.70 -22.93
C ASP A 183 -6.75 21.92 -24.11
N LEU A 184 -7.57 21.06 -24.71
CA LEU A 184 -7.21 20.27 -25.88
C LEU A 184 -6.71 21.12 -27.06
N LYS A 185 -7.24 22.34 -27.23
CA LYS A 185 -6.82 23.23 -28.30
C LYS A 185 -5.41 23.70 -28.09
N ALA A 186 -5.07 24.11 -26.87
CA ALA A 186 -3.70 24.50 -26.49
C ALA A 186 -2.72 23.31 -26.60
N ILE A 187 -3.16 22.09 -26.27
CA ILE A 187 -2.38 20.87 -26.46
C ILE A 187 -2.09 20.63 -27.95
N GLN A 188 -3.08 20.77 -28.82
CA GLN A 188 -2.92 20.61 -30.27
C GLN A 188 -1.98 21.66 -30.89
N GLU A 189 -2.06 22.90 -30.45
CA GLU A 189 -1.14 23.97 -30.87
C GLU A 189 0.30 23.64 -30.46
N THR A 190 0.48 23.18 -29.21
CA THR A 190 1.79 22.76 -28.71
C THR A 190 2.29 21.52 -29.46
N TYR A 191 1.40 20.56 -29.72
CA TYR A 191 1.71 19.34 -30.48
C TYR A 191 2.28 19.64 -31.88
N GLY A 192 1.70 20.62 -32.61
CA GLY A 192 2.23 21.06 -33.90
C GLY A 192 3.70 21.54 -33.81
N LYS A 193 4.04 22.28 -32.75
CA LYS A 193 5.41 22.80 -32.53
C LYS A 193 6.39 21.71 -32.16
N ILE A 194 6.03 20.87 -31.19
CA ILE A 194 6.93 19.78 -30.68
C ILE A 194 7.18 18.69 -31.74
N ARG A 195 6.27 18.49 -32.64
CA ARG A 195 6.46 17.55 -33.77
C ARG A 195 7.45 18.06 -34.79
N ALA A 196 7.52 19.38 -34.98
CA ALA A 196 8.39 20.01 -35.95
C ALA A 196 9.81 20.28 -35.46
N SER A 197 10.03 20.41 -34.13
CA SER A 197 11.30 20.85 -33.57
C SER A 197 11.66 20.08 -32.29
N GLN A 198 12.92 19.61 -32.20
CA GLN A 198 13.46 18.99 -30.99
C GLN A 198 13.56 19.99 -29.84
N ASP A 199 13.95 21.24 -30.13
CA ASP A 199 14.08 22.27 -29.10
C ASP A 199 12.74 22.63 -28.48
N GLU A 200 11.67 22.65 -29.28
CA GLU A 200 10.31 22.84 -28.78
C GLU A 200 9.85 21.64 -27.94
N PHE A 201 10.21 20.41 -28.34
CA PHE A 201 9.93 19.21 -27.54
C PHE A 201 10.64 19.30 -26.19
N ASP A 202 11.93 19.61 -26.16
CA ASP A 202 12.72 19.74 -24.95
C ASP A 202 12.20 20.83 -24.03
N ARG A 203 11.77 21.99 -24.60
CA ARG A 203 11.17 23.08 -23.87
C ARG A 203 9.86 22.65 -23.19
N ALA A 204 8.97 22.03 -23.94
CA ALA A 204 7.70 21.53 -23.41
C ALA A 204 7.91 20.42 -22.37
N ALA A 205 8.88 19.52 -22.58
CA ALA A 205 9.21 18.46 -21.63
C ALA A 205 9.75 19.00 -20.31
N ARG A 206 10.46 20.13 -20.30
CA ARG A 206 10.91 20.80 -19.06
C ARG A 206 9.82 21.63 -18.40
N ALA A 207 8.85 22.10 -19.16
CA ALA A 207 7.75 22.95 -18.66
C ALA A 207 6.54 22.16 -18.16
N GLN A 208 6.51 20.82 -18.31
CA GLN A 208 5.36 20.01 -17.94
C GLN A 208 5.07 20.01 -16.44
N ALA A 209 3.81 19.82 -16.07
CA ALA A 209 3.32 19.94 -14.70
C ALA A 209 3.90 18.92 -13.71
N ASN A 210 4.36 17.75 -14.20
CA ASN A 210 5.00 16.74 -13.35
C ASN A 210 6.46 17.11 -13.06
N PRO A 211 6.84 17.49 -11.82
CA PRO A 211 8.18 17.98 -11.51
C PRO A 211 9.29 16.96 -11.77
N SER A 212 9.00 15.66 -11.59
CA SER A 212 9.98 14.60 -11.81
C SER A 212 10.27 14.40 -13.30
N LEU A 213 9.23 14.44 -14.14
CA LEU A 213 9.39 14.39 -15.59
C LEU A 213 10.04 15.65 -16.14
N ALA A 214 9.64 16.82 -15.64
CA ALA A 214 10.24 18.09 -16.02
C ALA A 214 11.75 18.14 -15.72
N ALA A 215 12.16 17.73 -14.51
CA ALA A 215 13.57 17.65 -14.10
C ALA A 215 14.39 16.68 -14.96
N ALA A 216 13.76 15.59 -15.44
CA ALA A 216 14.35 14.62 -16.34
C ALA A 216 14.26 15.03 -17.83
N CYS A 217 13.75 16.24 -18.14
CA CYS A 217 13.43 16.66 -19.51
C CYS A 217 12.56 15.63 -20.25
N GLY A 218 11.62 15.01 -19.55
CA GLY A 218 10.75 13.95 -20.06
C GLY A 218 11.43 12.61 -20.33
N ASN A 219 12.73 12.45 -20.05
CA ASN A 219 13.44 11.19 -20.35
C ASN A 219 12.91 10.06 -19.46
N ILE A 220 12.45 9.00 -20.11
CA ILE A 220 11.97 7.77 -19.50
C ILE A 220 12.52 6.55 -20.27
N THR A 221 12.47 5.40 -19.64
CA THR A 221 12.72 4.12 -20.29
C THR A 221 11.48 3.26 -20.16
N VAL A 222 10.94 2.82 -21.30
CA VAL A 222 9.76 1.95 -21.37
C VAL A 222 10.23 0.53 -21.74
N ALA A 223 9.80 -0.44 -20.96
CA ALA A 223 9.96 -1.87 -21.24
C ALA A 223 8.60 -2.51 -21.49
N ARG A 224 8.57 -3.64 -22.20
CA ARG A 224 7.35 -4.45 -22.33
C ARG A 224 6.89 -4.91 -20.95
N TYR A 225 5.61 -5.01 -20.77
CA TYR A 225 4.98 -5.49 -19.54
C TYR A 225 5.31 -4.66 -18.29
N THR A 226 5.69 -3.39 -18.47
CA THR A 226 5.88 -2.46 -17.34
C THR A 226 4.56 -2.30 -16.59
N GLN A 227 4.61 -2.48 -15.26
CA GLN A 227 3.44 -2.28 -14.42
C GLN A 227 3.16 -0.79 -14.18
N GLY A 228 1.88 -0.47 -14.07
CA GLY A 228 1.44 0.91 -13.79
C GLY A 228 1.40 1.83 -15.01
N GLU A 229 2.04 1.44 -16.12
CA GLU A 229 1.89 2.11 -17.41
C GLU A 229 0.64 1.60 -18.15
N GLU A 230 -0.02 2.49 -18.87
CA GLU A 230 -1.16 2.11 -19.67
C GLU A 230 -0.72 1.37 -20.95
N ALA A 231 -1.48 0.35 -21.32
CA ALA A 231 -1.15 -0.48 -22.48
C ALA A 231 -0.93 0.35 -23.76
N ILE A 232 -1.74 1.41 -23.98
CA ILE A 232 -1.62 2.31 -25.12
C ILE A 232 -0.26 3.01 -25.18
N VAL A 233 0.31 3.38 -24.03
CA VAL A 233 1.62 4.03 -23.93
C VAL A 233 2.71 3.04 -24.34
N ILE A 234 2.68 1.82 -23.80
CA ILE A 234 3.64 0.75 -24.10
C ILE A 234 3.54 0.36 -25.58
N GLU A 235 2.34 0.09 -26.06
CA GLU A 235 2.12 -0.30 -27.46
C GLU A 235 2.60 0.77 -28.44
N THR A 236 2.30 2.04 -28.15
CA THR A 236 2.75 3.16 -28.97
C THR A 236 4.28 3.28 -28.95
N ALA A 237 4.89 3.18 -27.76
CA ALA A 237 6.35 3.23 -27.63
C ALA A 237 7.05 2.17 -28.50
N TYR A 238 6.45 0.99 -28.64
CA TYR A 238 7.03 -0.10 -29.46
C TYR A 238 6.68 -0.04 -30.95
N LYS A 239 5.74 0.81 -31.37
CA LYS A 239 5.42 1.07 -32.78
C LYS A 239 6.30 2.18 -33.40
N LEU A 240 6.79 3.11 -32.55
CA LEU A 240 7.57 4.26 -33.03
C LEU A 240 8.96 3.84 -33.52
N LYS A 241 9.45 4.59 -34.51
CA LYS A 241 10.85 4.55 -34.98
C LYS A 241 11.67 5.61 -34.24
N PRO A 242 13.03 5.43 -34.16
CA PRO A 242 13.89 6.44 -33.58
C PRO A 242 13.69 7.83 -34.23
N GLY A 243 13.52 8.84 -33.41
CA GLY A 243 13.20 10.21 -33.81
C GLY A 243 11.72 10.52 -34.01
N GLU A 244 10.87 9.51 -34.11
CA GLU A 244 9.44 9.68 -34.34
C GLU A 244 8.68 10.14 -33.08
N VAL A 245 7.69 11.02 -33.30
CA VAL A 245 6.80 11.55 -32.27
C VAL A 245 5.43 10.91 -32.45
N SER A 246 4.86 10.36 -31.37
CA SER A 246 3.52 9.77 -31.38
C SER A 246 2.43 10.83 -31.61
N GLU A 247 1.25 10.39 -31.88
CA GLU A 247 0.05 11.22 -31.73
C GLU A 247 -0.23 11.51 -30.25
N VAL A 248 -1.15 12.45 -30.00
CA VAL A 248 -1.61 12.74 -28.63
C VAL A 248 -2.45 11.57 -28.12
N LEU A 249 -1.94 10.86 -27.12
CA LEU A 249 -2.60 9.72 -26.50
C LEU A 249 -3.45 10.20 -25.33
N SER A 250 -4.69 9.75 -25.28
CA SER A 250 -5.55 9.94 -24.10
C SER A 250 -5.32 8.83 -23.10
N THR A 251 -4.94 9.21 -21.88
CA THR A 251 -4.67 8.28 -20.79
C THR A 251 -5.56 8.59 -19.58
N ARG A 252 -5.54 7.71 -18.59
CA ARG A 252 -6.26 7.92 -17.34
C ARG A 252 -5.80 9.17 -16.59
N LEU A 253 -4.51 9.51 -16.68
CA LEU A 253 -3.89 10.63 -15.97
C LEU A 253 -3.94 11.95 -16.77
N GLY A 254 -4.25 11.89 -18.05
CA GLY A 254 -4.28 13.06 -18.94
C GLY A 254 -3.86 12.72 -20.36
N TYR A 255 -3.31 13.68 -21.05
CA TYR A 255 -2.83 13.53 -22.43
C TYR A 255 -1.32 13.35 -22.47
N VAL A 256 -0.86 12.47 -23.34
CA VAL A 256 0.57 12.12 -23.41
C VAL A 256 1.02 12.13 -24.87
N VAL A 257 2.21 12.67 -25.11
CA VAL A 257 2.95 12.51 -26.35
C VAL A 257 4.31 11.87 -26.06
N LEU A 258 4.68 10.92 -26.89
CA LEU A 258 5.92 10.14 -26.78
C LEU A 258 6.82 10.46 -27.96
N LYS A 259 8.13 10.54 -27.72
CA LYS A 259 9.16 10.57 -28.77
C LYS A 259 10.17 9.49 -28.50
N LEU A 260 10.38 8.59 -29.46
CA LEU A 260 11.41 7.55 -29.34
C LEU A 260 12.78 8.13 -29.64
N LYS A 261 13.70 8.04 -28.69
CA LYS A 261 15.10 8.46 -28.86
C LYS A 261 15.96 7.31 -29.35
N GLU A 262 15.86 6.17 -28.70
CA GLU A 262 16.77 5.05 -28.93
C GLU A 262 16.08 3.72 -28.59
N ILE A 263 16.42 2.69 -29.35
CA ILE A 263 16.09 1.30 -29.05
C ILE A 263 17.30 0.67 -28.37
N VAL A 264 17.12 0.26 -27.12
CA VAL A 264 18.16 -0.42 -26.36
C VAL A 264 17.97 -1.93 -26.51
N PRO A 265 18.89 -2.64 -27.16
CA PRO A 265 18.77 -4.08 -27.34
C PRO A 265 18.84 -4.83 -26.00
N PRO A 266 18.34 -6.08 -25.95
CA PRO A 266 18.51 -6.95 -24.79
C PRO A 266 20.01 -7.18 -24.48
N ASP A 267 20.34 -7.39 -23.19
CA ASP A 267 21.70 -7.78 -22.81
C ASP A 267 21.96 -9.25 -23.19
N PRO A 268 22.88 -9.51 -24.16
CA PRO A 268 23.14 -10.87 -24.64
C PRO A 268 23.83 -11.77 -23.60
N LYS A 269 24.32 -11.21 -22.49
CA LYS A 269 25.00 -11.96 -21.42
C LYS A 269 24.04 -12.58 -20.43
N VAL A 270 22.75 -12.17 -20.44
CA VAL A 270 21.76 -12.66 -19.49
C VAL A 270 21.12 -13.93 -20.01
N ASN A 271 21.22 -14.99 -19.21
CA ASN A 271 20.65 -16.29 -19.54
C ASN A 271 19.33 -16.50 -18.77
N PHE A 272 18.26 -16.80 -19.50
CA PHE A 272 16.92 -17.02 -18.95
C PHE A 272 16.90 -18.11 -17.88
N GLU A 273 17.54 -19.27 -18.13
CA GLU A 273 17.52 -20.38 -17.19
C GLU A 273 18.23 -20.06 -15.87
N LYS A 274 19.31 -19.26 -15.91
CA LYS A 274 19.99 -18.80 -14.69
C LYS A 274 19.12 -17.84 -13.87
N GLU A 275 18.34 -17.01 -14.54
CA GLU A 275 17.46 -16.03 -13.92
C GLU A 275 16.10 -16.63 -13.48
N LYS A 276 15.73 -17.80 -13.99
CA LYS A 276 14.42 -18.44 -13.78
C LYS A 276 13.98 -18.49 -12.30
N PRO A 277 14.82 -18.88 -11.32
CA PRO A 277 14.41 -18.90 -9.92
C PRO A 277 14.07 -17.50 -9.38
N ARG A 278 14.84 -16.50 -9.77
CA ARG A 278 14.61 -15.11 -9.35
C ARG A 278 13.36 -14.52 -10.02
N LEU A 279 13.17 -14.81 -11.29
CA LEU A 279 11.99 -14.40 -12.05
C LEU A 279 10.72 -15.05 -11.51
N HIS A 280 10.80 -16.34 -11.13
CA HIS A 280 9.69 -17.06 -10.52
C HIS A 280 9.24 -16.36 -9.23
N LYS A 281 10.19 -16.06 -8.33
CA LYS A 281 9.88 -15.32 -7.10
C LYS A 281 9.20 -13.99 -7.40
N LYS A 282 9.74 -13.21 -8.34
CA LYS A 282 9.14 -11.92 -8.73
C LYS A 282 7.75 -12.05 -9.32
N ALA A 283 7.54 -13.02 -10.21
CA ALA A 283 6.23 -13.27 -10.80
C ALA A 283 5.21 -13.70 -9.74
N TYR A 284 5.64 -14.54 -8.80
CA TYR A 284 4.82 -14.98 -7.68
C TYR A 284 4.44 -13.80 -6.78
N ASP A 285 5.42 -13.00 -6.35
CA ASP A 285 5.20 -11.83 -5.49
C ASP A 285 4.26 -10.81 -6.17
N GLU A 286 4.41 -10.62 -7.48
CA GLU A 286 3.54 -9.76 -8.27
C GLU A 286 2.09 -10.27 -8.30
N LYS A 287 1.89 -11.55 -8.60
CA LYS A 287 0.54 -12.16 -8.60
C LYS A 287 -0.08 -12.15 -7.21
N MET A 288 0.72 -12.42 -6.18
CA MET A 288 0.27 -12.31 -4.79
C MET A 288 -0.22 -10.91 -4.45
N SER A 289 0.52 -9.87 -4.86
CA SER A 289 0.13 -8.48 -4.62
C SER A 289 -1.18 -8.08 -5.29
N GLN A 290 -1.54 -8.74 -6.39
CA GLN A 290 -2.81 -8.53 -7.09
C GLN A 290 -3.95 -9.37 -6.50
N GLU A 291 -3.65 -10.57 -6.02
CA GLU A 291 -4.67 -11.51 -5.55
C GLU A 291 -5.09 -11.26 -4.09
N ILE A 292 -4.15 -10.83 -3.23
CA ILE A 292 -4.45 -10.53 -1.82
C ILE A 292 -5.59 -9.52 -1.66
N PRO A 293 -5.62 -8.37 -2.36
CA PRO A 293 -6.73 -7.43 -2.27
C PRO A 293 -8.07 -8.02 -2.71
N LYS A 294 -8.08 -8.88 -3.73
CA LYS A 294 -9.29 -9.56 -4.21
C LYS A 294 -9.82 -10.52 -3.17
N LEU A 295 -8.94 -11.40 -2.65
CA LEU A 295 -9.32 -12.31 -1.55
C LEU A 295 -9.88 -11.53 -0.37
N PHE A 296 -9.21 -10.47 0.06
CA PHE A 296 -9.68 -9.70 1.20
C PHE A 296 -11.04 -9.03 0.94
N ALA A 297 -11.27 -8.52 -0.28
CA ALA A 297 -12.58 -7.98 -0.67
C ALA A 297 -13.68 -9.06 -0.63
N GLU A 298 -13.38 -10.28 -1.11
CA GLU A 298 -14.29 -11.43 -1.03
C GLU A 298 -14.61 -11.80 0.43
N LEU A 299 -13.59 -11.88 1.29
CA LEU A 299 -13.77 -12.17 2.72
C LEU A 299 -14.62 -11.11 3.41
N LYS A 300 -14.38 -9.84 3.12
CA LYS A 300 -15.16 -8.71 3.66
C LYS A 300 -16.62 -8.76 3.19
N ALA A 301 -16.84 -9.05 1.91
CA ALA A 301 -18.18 -9.19 1.35
C ALA A 301 -18.93 -10.39 1.95
N ALA A 302 -18.25 -11.52 2.18
CA ALA A 302 -18.83 -12.70 2.81
C ALA A 302 -19.16 -12.47 4.30
N ALA A 303 -18.30 -11.75 5.01
CA ALA A 303 -18.47 -11.44 6.44
C ALA A 303 -19.63 -10.50 6.72
N LYS A 304 -20.01 -9.64 5.75
CA LYS A 304 -21.11 -8.65 5.88
C LYS A 304 -21.08 -7.91 7.22
N PRO A 305 -19.97 -7.23 7.59
CA PRO A 305 -19.83 -6.63 8.89
C PRO A 305 -20.96 -5.61 9.13
N ASN A 306 -21.64 -5.75 10.26
CA ASN A 306 -22.66 -4.81 10.71
C ASN A 306 -22.10 -4.03 11.90
N PHE A 307 -21.92 -2.74 11.72
CA PHE A 307 -21.40 -1.83 12.76
C PHE A 307 -22.57 -1.31 13.61
N ILE A 308 -22.72 -1.85 14.81
CA ILE A 308 -23.77 -1.43 15.76
C ILE A 308 -23.38 -0.12 16.44
N PHE A 309 -22.07 0.09 16.66
CA PHE A 309 -21.55 1.32 17.23
C PHE A 309 -21.13 2.29 16.12
N THR A 310 -22.00 3.25 15.82
CA THR A 310 -21.65 4.44 15.03
C THR A 310 -21.45 5.63 15.97
N GLY A 311 -20.64 6.63 15.57
CA GLY A 311 -20.34 7.79 16.42
C GLY A 311 -21.58 8.45 17.07
N PRO A 312 -22.69 8.67 16.34
CA PRO A 312 -23.93 9.20 16.93
C PRO A 312 -24.61 8.30 17.96
N GLU A 313 -24.54 6.98 17.78
CA GLU A 313 -25.16 6.02 18.71
C GLU A 313 -24.30 5.81 19.95
N LEU A 314 -23.00 5.77 19.80
CA LEU A 314 -22.06 5.77 20.92
C LEU A 314 -22.28 7.01 21.81
N TRP A 315 -22.46 8.17 21.19
CA TRP A 315 -22.76 9.42 21.90
C TRP A 315 -24.07 9.34 22.69
N LYS A 316 -25.14 8.80 22.11
CA LYS A 316 -26.41 8.58 22.77
C LYS A 316 -26.30 7.61 23.95
N ALA A 317 -25.53 6.54 23.81
CA ALA A 317 -25.30 5.55 24.84
C ALA A 317 -24.56 6.14 26.07
N ILE A 318 -23.59 7.05 25.80
CA ILE A 318 -22.76 7.67 26.84
C ILE A 318 -23.48 8.86 27.50
N ALA A 319 -24.14 9.69 26.71
CA ALA A 319 -24.73 10.95 27.16
C ALA A 319 -26.19 10.81 27.61
N GLY A 320 -26.77 9.61 27.46
CA GLY A 320 -28.17 9.31 27.80
C GLY A 320 -29.17 9.67 26.69
N PRO A 321 -30.39 9.14 26.77
CA PRO A 321 -31.39 9.21 25.69
C PRO A 321 -31.83 10.63 25.30
N ASN A 322 -31.57 11.62 26.14
CA ASN A 322 -31.95 13.03 25.93
C ASN A 322 -30.79 13.95 25.54
N ALA A 323 -29.58 13.43 25.32
CA ALA A 323 -28.45 14.24 24.96
C ALA A 323 -28.44 14.50 23.45
N SER A 324 -28.78 15.71 23.03
CA SER A 324 -28.41 16.25 21.73
C SER A 324 -27.10 17.05 21.86
N ALA A 325 -26.29 17.08 20.79
CA ALA A 325 -25.09 17.90 20.77
C ALA A 325 -25.36 19.38 21.12
N GLU A 326 -26.55 19.89 20.77
CA GLU A 326 -27.03 21.24 21.15
C GLU A 326 -27.29 21.40 22.64
N ASN A 327 -27.77 20.36 23.33
CA ASN A 327 -28.10 20.46 24.76
C ASN A 327 -26.84 20.40 25.64
N VAL A 328 -25.79 19.75 25.19
CA VAL A 328 -24.51 19.70 25.93
C VAL A 328 -23.75 21.01 25.82
N LEU A 329 -23.88 21.72 24.70
CA LEU A 329 -23.22 23.02 24.49
C LEU A 329 -23.95 24.18 25.19
N LYS A 330 -25.22 24.05 25.52
CA LYS A 330 -26.01 25.08 26.25
C LYS A 330 -25.55 25.36 27.67
N GLY A 331 -24.71 24.49 28.25
CA GLY A 331 -24.17 24.65 29.62
C GLY A 331 -22.69 25.05 29.65
N VAL A 332 -22.06 25.21 28.50
CA VAL A 332 -20.62 25.55 28.41
C VAL A 332 -20.51 27.00 27.97
N GLU A 333 -20.23 27.92 28.89
CA GLU A 333 -19.74 29.25 28.55
C GLU A 333 -18.41 29.12 27.81
N VAL A 334 -18.42 29.32 26.49
CA VAL A 334 -17.20 29.39 25.69
C VAL A 334 -16.53 30.71 26.04
N ARG A 335 -15.57 30.70 26.95
CA ARG A 335 -14.67 31.85 27.14
C ARG A 335 -13.82 31.98 25.88
N GLU A 336 -14.06 33.06 25.15
CA GLU A 336 -13.19 33.42 24.01
C GLU A 336 -11.73 33.57 24.51
N ILE A 337 -10.85 32.75 23.91
CA ILE A 337 -9.41 32.88 24.12
C ILE A 337 -8.99 34.18 23.41
N PRO A 338 -8.49 35.21 24.12
CA PRO A 338 -8.09 36.47 23.48
C PRO A 338 -6.98 36.17 22.47
N ALA A 339 -7.18 36.60 21.22
CA ALA A 339 -6.21 36.51 20.17
C ALA A 339 -4.88 37.14 20.62
N GLY A 340 -3.84 36.33 20.78
CA GLY A 340 -2.52 36.78 21.13
C GLY A 340 -2.04 37.81 20.09
N LYS A 341 -1.72 39.02 20.57
CA LYS A 341 -1.05 40.04 19.76
C LYS A 341 0.27 39.45 19.23
N LYS A 342 0.45 39.59 17.92
CA LYS A 342 1.71 39.31 17.22
C LYS A 342 2.85 40.18 17.72
#